data_8339e7dfaace889ea27cc9b7c0b81dab
#
_entry.id   8339e7dfaace889ea27cc9b7c0b81dab
#
_cell.length_a   1.000
_cell.length_b   1.000
_cell.length_c   1.000
_cell.angle_alpha   90.00
_cell.angle_beta   90.00
_cell.angle_gamma   90.00
#
_symmetry.space_group_name_H-M   'P 1'
#
loop_
_entity.id
_entity.type
_entity.pdbx_description
1 polymer ?
#
loop_
_entity_poly.entity_id
_entity_poly.type
_entity_poly.pdbx_seq_one_letter_code
_entity_poly.pdbx_strand_id
1 'polypeptide(L)'
;MQKPVLAIGLIMFGLFIYQVAREKKWGIFHNNKLMATSCGGVLIKLEKKIPENWKVFCEGNNLAVEVKEVAIPPEASNLRSLMYRQLANHMSFVARSTHPDILEKVFFVRFKLTHPKMKINAVTEGKFIVKLATLETPEHIMAHLQSTVQVKEDIK
;
A
#
# COMPACT_ATOMS: atom_id res chain seq x y z
N MET A 1 1.47 52.65 22.29
CA MET A 1 2.30 51.57 22.85
C MET A 1 1.68 50.16 22.83
N GLN A 2 0.48 49.95 22.29
CA GLN A 2 -0.15 48.61 22.26
C GLN A 2 0.14 47.74 21.02
N LYS A 3 0.65 48.30 19.93
CA LYS A 3 0.89 47.60 18.67
C LYS A 3 1.95 46.46 18.73
N PRO A 4 3.08 46.59 19.44
CA PRO A 4 4.10 45.51 19.44
C PRO A 4 3.65 44.26 20.22
N VAL A 5 2.87 44.43 21.28
CA VAL A 5 2.38 43.32 22.11
C VAL A 5 1.40 42.43 21.32
N LEU A 6 0.54 43.05 20.52
CA LEU A 6 -0.44 42.34 19.67
C LEU A 6 0.24 41.57 18.55
N ALA A 7 1.31 42.13 17.96
CA ALA A 7 2.12 41.45 16.93
C ALA A 7 2.83 40.22 17.50
N ILE A 8 3.43 40.33 18.69
CA ILE A 8 4.09 39.20 19.35
C ILE A 8 3.10 38.08 19.69
N GLY A 9 1.90 38.43 20.21
CA GLY A 9 0.84 37.47 20.49
C GLY A 9 0.38 36.68 19.26
N LEU A 10 0.22 37.35 18.11
CA LEU A 10 -0.15 36.70 16.84
C LEU A 10 0.94 35.77 16.32
N ILE A 11 2.21 36.13 16.46
CA ILE A 11 3.33 35.27 16.07
C ILE A 11 3.39 34.02 16.95
N MET A 12 3.27 34.18 18.26
CA MET A 12 3.27 33.05 19.21
C MET A 12 2.09 32.10 18.99
N PHE A 13 0.91 32.65 18.70
CA PHE A 13 -0.28 31.87 18.39
C PHE A 13 -0.13 31.09 17.07
N GLY A 14 0.44 31.74 16.05
CA GLY A 14 0.76 31.11 14.77
C GLY A 14 1.75 29.93 14.92
N LEU A 15 2.81 30.11 15.72
CA LEU A 15 3.78 29.06 16.02
C LEU A 15 3.14 27.90 16.80
N PHE A 16 2.27 28.18 17.75
CA PHE A 16 1.54 27.16 18.49
C PHE A 16 0.63 26.32 17.60
N ILE A 17 -0.16 26.97 16.73
CA ILE A 17 -1.00 26.25 15.74
C ILE A 17 -0.13 25.40 14.81
N TYR A 18 0.99 25.95 14.36
CA TYR A 18 1.93 25.22 13.50
C TYR A 18 2.46 23.94 14.19
N GLN A 19 2.88 24.02 15.46
CA GLN A 19 3.35 22.87 16.22
C GLN A 19 2.27 21.82 16.41
N VAL A 20 1.05 22.24 16.81
CA VAL A 20 -0.10 21.33 16.98
C VAL A 20 -0.50 20.64 15.68
N ALA A 21 -0.51 21.36 14.57
CA ALA A 21 -0.81 20.79 13.26
C ALA A 21 0.26 19.78 12.83
N ARG A 22 1.53 20.07 13.11
CA ARG A 22 2.66 19.16 12.84
C ARG A 22 2.60 17.89 13.67
N GLU A 23 2.33 17.98 14.98
CA GLU A 23 2.21 16.82 15.87
C GLU A 23 1.02 15.93 15.52
N LYS A 24 -0.13 16.54 15.23
CA LYS A 24 -1.36 15.83 14.86
C LYS A 24 -1.43 15.41 13.40
N LYS A 25 -0.39 15.67 12.60
CA LYS A 25 -0.30 15.30 11.18
C LYS A 25 -1.48 15.83 10.33
N TRP A 26 -1.91 17.05 10.58
CA TRP A 26 -3.01 17.65 9.83
C TRP A 26 -2.55 18.12 8.44
N GLY A 27 -3.40 17.88 7.42
CA GLY A 27 -3.25 18.39 6.07
C GLY A 27 -1.89 18.11 5.42
N ILE A 28 -1.18 19.16 5.02
CA ILE A 28 0.12 19.09 4.32
C ILE A 28 1.21 18.38 5.12
N PHE A 29 1.18 18.42 6.46
CA PHE A 29 2.18 17.75 7.30
C PHE A 29 2.04 16.24 7.29
N HIS A 30 0.81 15.74 7.17
CA HIS A 30 0.57 14.32 6.99
C HIS A 30 1.16 13.82 5.67
N ASN A 31 0.88 14.51 4.58
CA ASN A 31 1.39 14.15 3.24
C ASN A 31 2.91 14.26 3.15
N ASN A 32 3.52 15.31 3.71
CA ASN A 32 4.97 15.47 3.71
C ASN A 32 5.70 14.34 4.43
N LYS A 33 5.15 13.84 5.55
CA LYS A 33 5.75 12.70 6.27
C LYS A 33 5.62 11.40 5.49
N LEU A 34 4.50 11.18 4.82
CA LEU A 34 4.29 10.03 3.93
C LEU A 34 5.22 10.09 2.72
N MET A 35 5.38 11.26 2.11
CA MET A 35 6.27 11.46 0.95
C MET A 35 7.76 11.34 1.29
N ALA A 36 8.15 11.39 2.57
CA ALA A 36 9.54 11.20 2.98
C ALA A 36 10.05 9.76 2.75
N THR A 37 9.15 8.80 2.51
CA THR A 37 9.50 7.41 2.20
C THR A 37 8.95 7.00 0.83
N SER A 38 9.62 6.06 0.17
CA SER A 38 9.12 5.49 -1.10
C SER A 38 7.76 4.84 -0.92
N CYS A 39 7.56 4.13 0.19
CA CYS A 39 6.26 3.54 0.52
C CYS A 39 5.16 4.60 0.65
N GLY A 40 5.44 5.72 1.31
CA GLY A 40 4.49 6.83 1.41
C GLY A 40 4.10 7.40 0.05
N GLY A 41 5.05 7.54 -0.87
CA GLY A 41 4.81 7.95 -2.25
C GLY A 41 3.89 6.97 -3.01
N VAL A 42 4.10 5.67 -2.83
CA VAL A 42 3.22 4.62 -3.39
C VAL A 42 1.82 4.70 -2.78
N LEU A 43 1.71 4.83 -1.46
CA LEU A 43 0.44 4.90 -0.74
C LEU A 43 -0.45 6.05 -1.24
N ILE A 44 0.10 7.25 -1.38
CA ILE A 44 -0.62 8.43 -1.89
C ILE A 44 -1.20 8.19 -3.30
N LYS A 45 -0.46 7.47 -4.15
CA LYS A 45 -0.93 7.12 -5.50
C LYS A 45 -2.02 6.05 -5.49
N LEU A 46 -1.94 5.11 -4.57
CA LEU A 46 -2.90 4.01 -4.46
C LEU A 46 -4.23 4.43 -3.80
N GLU A 47 -4.20 5.26 -2.76
CA GLU A 47 -5.38 5.63 -1.94
C GLU A 47 -6.62 6.05 -2.76
N LYS A 48 -6.39 6.71 -3.92
CA LYS A 48 -7.47 7.16 -4.80
C LYS A 48 -7.99 6.10 -5.78
N LYS A 49 -7.35 4.95 -5.84
CA LYS A 49 -7.59 3.91 -6.86
C LYS A 49 -8.00 2.56 -6.27
N ILE A 50 -7.74 2.34 -4.99
CA ILE A 50 -8.01 1.07 -4.33
C ILE A 50 -9.50 0.85 -4.09
N PRO A 51 -9.99 -0.39 -4.18
CA PRO A 51 -11.35 -0.77 -3.78
C PRO A 51 -11.58 -0.59 -2.27
N GLU A 52 -12.83 -0.41 -1.86
CA GLU A 52 -13.22 -0.19 -0.45
C GLU A 52 -12.85 -1.35 0.50
N ASN A 53 -12.81 -2.59 -0.02
CA ASN A 53 -12.43 -3.77 0.75
C ASN A 53 -10.92 -3.94 0.95
N TRP A 54 -10.12 -3.01 0.41
CA TRP A 54 -8.68 -3.00 0.61
C TRP A 54 -8.29 -2.06 1.75
N LYS A 55 -7.28 -2.47 2.50
CA LYS A 55 -6.57 -1.62 3.44
C LYS A 55 -5.11 -1.58 3.03
N VAL A 56 -4.59 -0.39 2.75
CA VAL A 56 -3.19 -0.19 2.34
C VAL A 56 -2.52 0.74 3.32
N PHE A 57 -1.35 0.38 3.81
CA PHE A 57 -0.58 1.19 4.75
C PHE A 57 0.91 0.91 4.66
N CYS A 58 1.72 1.80 5.22
CA CYS A 58 3.17 1.68 5.28
C CYS A 58 3.65 1.35 6.69
N GLU A 59 4.55 0.37 6.77
CA GLU A 59 5.35 0.06 7.96
C GLU A 59 6.81 0.39 7.65
N GLY A 60 7.25 1.61 7.99
CA GLY A 60 8.52 2.15 7.50
C GLY A 60 8.51 2.28 5.98
N ASN A 61 9.47 1.65 5.30
CA ASN A 61 9.52 1.61 3.83
C ASN A 61 8.97 0.29 3.24
N ASN A 62 8.13 -0.41 3.98
CA ASN A 62 7.42 -1.60 3.53
C ASN A 62 5.94 -1.27 3.27
N LEU A 63 5.40 -1.74 2.15
CA LEU A 63 4.00 -1.60 1.80
C LEU A 63 3.21 -2.83 2.25
N ALA A 64 2.12 -2.63 2.97
CA ALA A 64 1.18 -3.68 3.32
C ALA A 64 -0.16 -3.45 2.62
N VAL A 65 -0.67 -4.49 1.97
CA VAL A 65 -1.96 -4.54 1.26
C VAL A 65 -2.78 -5.66 1.85
N GLU A 66 -3.87 -5.33 2.54
CA GLU A 66 -4.81 -6.28 3.10
C GLU A 66 -6.13 -6.24 2.31
N VAL A 67 -6.53 -7.37 1.74
CA VAL A 67 -7.82 -7.56 1.08
C VAL A 67 -8.71 -8.35 2.04
N LYS A 68 -9.73 -7.71 2.59
CA LYS A 68 -10.54 -8.28 3.68
C LYS A 68 -11.45 -9.43 3.23
N GLU A 69 -11.99 -9.30 2.02
CA GLU A 69 -12.89 -10.30 1.45
C GLU A 69 -12.56 -10.46 -0.03
N VAL A 70 -12.06 -11.62 -0.40
CA VAL A 70 -11.81 -11.95 -1.79
C VAL A 70 -13.12 -12.45 -2.41
N ALA A 71 -13.51 -11.89 -3.55
CA ALA A 71 -14.75 -12.21 -4.25
C ALA A 71 -14.67 -13.59 -4.96
N ILE A 72 -14.59 -14.66 -4.16
CA ILE A 72 -14.62 -16.06 -4.62
C ILE A 72 -15.73 -16.78 -3.83
N PRO A 73 -16.62 -17.52 -4.50
CA PRO A 73 -17.64 -18.32 -3.80
C PRO A 73 -17.01 -19.31 -2.81
N PRO A 74 -17.56 -19.47 -1.58
CA PRO A 74 -17.02 -20.39 -0.57
C PRO A 74 -17.00 -21.86 -0.99
N GLU A 75 -17.88 -22.25 -1.90
CA GLU A 75 -18.04 -23.61 -2.45
C GLU A 75 -17.18 -23.88 -3.69
N ALA A 76 -16.35 -22.94 -4.13
CA ALA A 76 -15.51 -23.13 -5.30
C ALA A 76 -14.56 -24.32 -5.13
N SER A 77 -14.62 -25.29 -6.04
CA SER A 77 -13.81 -26.51 -6.00
C SER A 77 -12.32 -26.27 -6.23
N ASN A 78 -11.97 -25.17 -6.91
CA ASN A 78 -10.61 -24.77 -7.24
C ASN A 78 -10.16 -23.51 -6.48
N LEU A 79 -10.63 -23.35 -5.24
CA LEU A 79 -10.39 -22.16 -4.41
C LEU A 79 -8.92 -21.72 -4.39
N ARG A 80 -7.99 -22.67 -4.19
CA ARG A 80 -6.55 -22.36 -4.14
C ARG A 80 -6.08 -21.67 -5.41
N SER A 81 -6.40 -22.21 -6.58
CA SER A 81 -6.02 -21.63 -7.88
C SER A 81 -6.63 -20.24 -8.07
N LEU A 82 -7.89 -20.04 -7.68
CA LEU A 82 -8.57 -18.76 -7.76
C LEU A 82 -7.94 -17.72 -6.82
N MET A 83 -7.55 -18.12 -5.61
CA MET A 83 -6.85 -17.25 -4.66
C MET A 83 -5.49 -16.78 -5.21
N TYR A 84 -4.71 -17.67 -5.85
CA TYR A 84 -3.45 -17.27 -6.50
C TYR A 84 -3.66 -16.35 -7.69
N ARG A 85 -4.72 -16.58 -8.49
CA ARG A 85 -5.10 -15.66 -9.57
C ARG A 85 -5.45 -14.27 -9.02
N GLN A 86 -6.20 -14.20 -7.91
CA GLN A 86 -6.52 -12.92 -7.26
C GLN A 86 -5.26 -12.25 -6.73
N LEU A 87 -4.33 -12.98 -6.12
CA LEU A 87 -3.05 -12.45 -5.69
C LEU A 87 -2.29 -11.82 -6.87
N ALA A 88 -2.19 -12.53 -7.99
CA ALA A 88 -1.55 -12.03 -9.21
C ALA A 88 -2.21 -10.75 -9.73
N ASN A 89 -3.54 -10.70 -9.76
CA ASN A 89 -4.30 -9.55 -10.19
C ASN A 89 -4.06 -8.33 -9.28
N HIS A 90 -4.04 -8.54 -7.96
CA HIS A 90 -3.81 -7.46 -6.99
C HIS A 90 -2.38 -6.93 -7.06
N MET A 91 -1.38 -7.80 -7.20
CA MET A 91 0.01 -7.39 -7.40
C MET A 91 0.18 -6.60 -8.70
N SER A 92 -0.42 -7.06 -9.80
CA SER A 92 -0.39 -6.36 -11.10
C SER A 92 -1.11 -5.01 -11.03
N PHE A 93 -2.21 -4.92 -10.28
CA PHE A 93 -2.91 -3.66 -10.05
C PHE A 93 -2.01 -2.64 -9.32
N VAL A 94 -1.32 -3.05 -8.26
CA VAL A 94 -0.36 -2.18 -7.55
C VAL A 94 0.74 -1.71 -8.49
N ALA A 95 1.32 -2.62 -9.28
CA ALA A 95 2.37 -2.30 -10.24
C ALA A 95 1.94 -1.24 -11.27
N ARG A 96 0.73 -1.39 -11.83
CA ARG A 96 0.19 -0.49 -12.87
C ARG A 96 -0.37 0.82 -12.31
N SER A 97 -0.74 0.84 -11.05
CA SER A 97 -1.36 2.01 -10.40
C SER A 97 -0.35 2.97 -9.77
N THR A 98 0.93 2.59 -9.70
CA THR A 98 2.00 3.35 -9.06
C THR A 98 3.10 3.69 -10.05
N HIS A 99 4.01 4.58 -9.63
CA HIS A 99 5.16 4.93 -10.46
C HIS A 99 6.29 3.92 -10.24
N PRO A 100 6.88 3.33 -11.32
CA PRO A 100 7.92 2.30 -11.20
C PRO A 100 9.10 2.72 -10.33
N ASP A 101 9.64 3.92 -10.53
CA ASP A 101 10.82 4.43 -9.82
C ASP A 101 10.61 4.57 -8.30
N ILE A 102 9.36 4.75 -7.86
CA ILE A 102 9.00 4.85 -6.44
C ILE A 102 8.79 3.45 -5.87
N LEU A 103 8.06 2.60 -6.59
CA LEU A 103 7.75 1.24 -6.16
C LEU A 103 9.00 0.38 -6.06
N GLU A 104 9.96 0.53 -6.97
CA GLU A 104 11.24 -0.19 -6.96
C GLU A 104 12.05 0.04 -5.67
N LYS A 105 11.92 1.21 -5.06
CA LYS A 105 12.60 1.59 -3.82
C LYS A 105 11.91 1.11 -2.55
N VAL A 106 10.71 0.57 -2.65
CA VAL A 106 10.02 -0.09 -1.52
C VAL A 106 10.74 -1.40 -1.22
N PHE A 107 11.11 -1.63 0.06
CA PHE A 107 11.88 -2.82 0.42
C PHE A 107 11.05 -4.07 0.25
N PHE A 108 9.92 -4.17 0.92
CA PHE A 108 9.01 -5.30 0.81
C PHE A 108 7.58 -4.83 0.58
N VAL A 109 6.87 -5.59 -0.23
CA VAL A 109 5.42 -5.47 -0.43
C VAL A 109 4.78 -6.75 0.09
N ARG A 110 3.89 -6.60 1.06
CA ARG A 110 3.14 -7.70 1.68
C ARG A 110 1.70 -7.66 1.22
N PHE A 111 1.20 -8.80 0.81
CA PHE A 111 -0.21 -8.99 0.48
C PHE A 111 -0.83 -9.98 1.44
N LYS A 112 -1.98 -9.64 2.00
CA LYS A 112 -2.79 -10.52 2.83
C LYS A 112 -4.19 -10.60 2.23
N LEU A 113 -4.51 -11.75 1.65
CA LEU A 113 -5.82 -12.04 1.09
C LEU A 113 -6.60 -12.91 2.06
N THR A 114 -7.81 -12.51 2.38
CA THR A 114 -8.67 -13.23 3.31
C THR A 114 -9.92 -13.75 2.60
N HIS A 115 -10.13 -15.06 2.68
CA HIS A 115 -11.34 -15.77 2.28
C HIS A 115 -11.84 -16.59 3.47
N PRO A 116 -13.14 -16.91 3.60
CA PRO A 116 -13.67 -17.67 4.75
C PRO A 116 -12.95 -18.99 5.01
N LYS A 117 -12.54 -19.72 3.97
CA LYS A 117 -11.88 -21.04 4.05
C LYS A 117 -10.36 -20.99 3.93
N MET A 118 -9.77 -19.86 3.50
CA MET A 118 -8.35 -19.80 3.22
C MET A 118 -7.80 -18.38 3.40
N LYS A 119 -6.56 -18.28 3.88
CA LYS A 119 -5.81 -17.02 3.87
C LYS A 119 -4.51 -17.19 3.11
N ILE A 120 -4.10 -16.18 2.37
CA ILE A 120 -2.80 -16.11 1.73
C ILE A 120 -2.05 -14.90 2.28
N ASN A 121 -0.82 -15.14 2.73
CA ASN A 121 0.15 -14.10 3.06
C ASN A 121 1.30 -14.22 2.07
N ALA A 122 1.52 -13.18 1.28
CA ALA A 122 2.56 -13.14 0.26
C ALA A 122 3.50 -11.97 0.52
N VAL A 123 4.80 -12.18 0.32
CA VAL A 123 5.84 -11.16 0.49
C VAL A 123 6.76 -11.19 -0.72
N THR A 124 7.09 -10.02 -1.23
CA THR A 124 8.07 -9.84 -2.30
C THR A 124 8.76 -8.48 -2.19
N GLU A 125 9.85 -8.27 -2.90
CA GLU A 125 10.50 -6.96 -2.97
C GLU A 125 9.79 -6.05 -3.99
N GLY A 126 9.81 -4.73 -3.76
CA GLY A 126 9.18 -3.75 -4.65
C GLY A 126 9.67 -3.83 -6.10
N LYS A 127 10.96 -4.07 -6.31
CA LYS A 127 11.57 -4.23 -7.65
C LYS A 127 10.95 -5.37 -8.47
N PHE A 128 10.48 -6.44 -7.82
CA PHE A 128 9.84 -7.56 -8.52
C PHE A 128 8.37 -7.25 -8.88
N ILE A 129 7.68 -6.45 -8.06
CA ILE A 129 6.33 -5.99 -8.37
C ILE A 129 6.35 -5.09 -9.61
N VAL A 130 7.32 -4.20 -9.75
CA VAL A 130 7.44 -3.28 -10.90
C VAL A 130 7.40 -4.04 -12.23
N LYS A 131 8.06 -5.19 -12.30
CA LYS A 131 8.11 -6.00 -13.53
C LYS A 131 6.73 -6.50 -13.98
N LEU A 132 5.79 -6.68 -13.05
CA LEU A 132 4.42 -7.11 -13.39
C LEU A 132 3.67 -6.13 -14.27
N ALA A 133 4.03 -4.84 -14.26
CA ALA A 133 3.41 -3.83 -15.11
C ALA A 133 3.68 -4.04 -16.61
N THR A 134 4.78 -4.74 -16.94
CA THR A 134 5.22 -4.98 -18.33
C THR A 134 4.88 -6.39 -18.83
N LEU A 135 4.39 -7.28 -17.96
CA LEU A 135 4.01 -8.63 -18.35
C LEU A 135 2.56 -8.65 -18.84
N GLU A 136 2.34 -9.18 -20.05
CA GLU A 136 1.03 -9.15 -20.72
C GLU A 136 0.29 -10.47 -20.55
N THR A 137 0.98 -11.60 -20.52
CA THR A 137 0.34 -12.92 -20.49
C THR A 137 0.22 -13.47 -19.07
N PRO A 138 -0.89 -14.15 -18.73
CA PRO A 138 -1.09 -14.78 -17.42
C PRO A 138 0.02 -15.76 -17.05
N GLU A 139 0.55 -16.51 -18.04
CA GLU A 139 1.62 -17.50 -17.87
C GLU A 139 2.91 -16.83 -17.40
N HIS A 140 3.31 -15.72 -18.04
CA HIS A 140 4.50 -14.96 -17.66
C HIS A 140 4.35 -14.32 -16.28
N ILE A 141 3.14 -13.80 -15.95
CA ILE A 141 2.85 -13.27 -14.62
C ILE A 141 3.00 -14.37 -13.57
N MET A 142 2.39 -15.54 -13.78
CA MET A 142 2.47 -16.64 -12.82
C MET A 142 3.88 -17.18 -12.67
N ALA A 143 4.65 -17.34 -13.74
CA ALA A 143 6.04 -17.76 -13.69
C ALA A 143 6.91 -16.76 -12.91
N HIS A 144 6.70 -15.46 -13.12
CA HIS A 144 7.41 -14.44 -12.38
C HIS A 144 7.07 -14.47 -10.89
N LEU A 145 5.78 -14.62 -10.52
CA LEU A 145 5.35 -14.72 -9.13
C LEU A 145 5.94 -15.95 -8.44
N GLN A 146 5.94 -17.11 -9.09
CA GLN A 146 6.51 -18.34 -8.53
C GLN A 146 8.00 -18.22 -8.21
N SER A 147 8.73 -17.42 -8.97
CA SER A 147 10.17 -17.23 -8.77
C SER A 147 10.54 -16.13 -7.79
N THR A 148 9.62 -15.17 -7.49
CA THR A 148 9.95 -13.93 -6.78
C THR A 148 9.13 -13.67 -5.54
N VAL A 149 8.03 -14.41 -5.34
CA VAL A 149 7.10 -14.21 -4.23
C VAL A 149 7.15 -15.38 -3.26
N GLN A 150 7.36 -15.07 -1.97
CA GLN A 150 7.20 -16.04 -0.90
C GLN A 150 5.74 -16.04 -0.44
N VAL A 151 5.11 -17.21 -0.46
CA VAL A 151 3.70 -17.36 -0.10
C VAL A 151 3.54 -18.33 1.06
N LYS A 152 2.76 -17.93 2.06
CA LYS A 152 2.28 -18.78 3.15
C LYS A 152 0.76 -18.88 3.07
N GLU A 153 0.27 -20.12 3.09
CA GLU A 153 -1.15 -20.44 3.09
C GLU A 153 -1.60 -20.89 4.48
N ASP A 154 -2.74 -20.39 4.92
CA ASP A 154 -3.43 -20.86 6.12
C ASP A 154 -4.82 -21.35 5.69
N ILE A 155 -5.02 -22.67 5.70
CA ILE A 155 -6.30 -23.34 5.38
C ILE A 155 -7.05 -23.55 6.70
N LYS A 156 -8.35 -23.20 6.71
CA LYS A 156 -9.22 -23.36 7.88
C LYS A 156 -10.04 -24.63 7.78
#